data_8e6a0f8d91dfa71da697f3ab80efc0a9
#
_entry.id   8e6a0f8d91dfa71da697f3ab80efc0a9
#
_cell.length_a   1.000
_cell.length_b   1.000
_cell.length_c   1.000
_cell.angle_alpha   90.00
_cell.angle_beta   90.00
_cell.angle_gamma   90.00
#
_symmetry.space_group_name_H-M   'P 1'
#
loop_
_entity.id
_entity.type
_entity.pdbx_description
1 polymer ?
#
loop_
_entity_poly.entity_id
_entity_poly.type
_entity_poly.pdbx_seq_one_letter_code
_entity_poly.pdbx_strand_id
1 'polypeptide(L)'
;MLERARSIFKLDIPCIIITKGLTFPPALEYLANDLQIPILSSRLSTNQLIQQLTRYLQYTFAMEKTVHATLIEVFGLGILLSGKSGIGKSECALDLIHRGHSLVGDDVITIRYLDEQLVGKSARDFGHFMEIRGVGFINVERMFGIERVRKQKNIDFQIELMPWAENMDY
;
A
#
# COMPACT_ATOMS: atom_id res chain seq x y z
N MET A 1 -2.22 -13.75 -41.36
CA MET A 1 -1.99 -12.75 -40.30
C MET A 1 -3.30 -12.18 -39.77
N LEU A 2 -4.20 -11.72 -40.63
CA LEU A 2 -5.51 -11.15 -40.22
C LEU A 2 -6.42 -12.11 -39.46
N GLU A 3 -6.45 -13.41 -39.79
CA GLU A 3 -7.29 -14.38 -39.06
C GLU A 3 -6.81 -14.62 -37.62
N ARG A 4 -5.48 -14.66 -37.39
CA ARG A 4 -4.92 -14.75 -36.03
C ARG A 4 -5.18 -13.50 -35.23
N ALA A 5 -5.11 -12.32 -35.85
CA ALA A 5 -5.46 -11.09 -35.21
C ALA A 5 -6.95 -11.05 -34.81
N ARG A 6 -7.85 -11.47 -35.70
CA ARG A 6 -9.29 -11.58 -35.41
C ARG A 6 -9.60 -12.48 -34.22
N SER A 7 -8.84 -13.56 -34.04
CA SER A 7 -9.01 -14.43 -32.84
C SER A 7 -8.65 -13.72 -31.55
N ILE A 8 -7.59 -12.88 -31.55
CA ILE A 8 -7.19 -12.08 -30.39
C ILE A 8 -8.22 -10.99 -30.12
N PHE A 9 -8.69 -10.30 -31.15
CA PHE A 9 -9.69 -9.24 -31.03
C PHE A 9 -11.09 -9.74 -30.61
N LYS A 10 -11.35 -11.03 -30.65
CA LYS A 10 -12.58 -11.66 -30.10
C LYS A 10 -12.52 -11.84 -28.58
N LEU A 11 -11.33 -11.72 -28.00
CA LEU A 11 -11.16 -11.73 -26.55
C LEU A 11 -11.60 -10.35 -26.00
N ASP A 12 -12.16 -10.35 -24.81
CA ASP A 12 -12.52 -9.11 -24.09
C ASP A 12 -11.25 -8.45 -23.55
N ILE A 13 -10.52 -7.76 -24.46
CA ILE A 13 -9.28 -7.07 -24.14
C ILE A 13 -9.53 -5.56 -23.97
N PRO A 14 -9.00 -4.95 -22.90
CA PRO A 14 -9.23 -3.52 -22.62
C PRO A 14 -8.48 -2.60 -23.60
N CYS A 15 -7.33 -3.01 -24.13
CA CYS A 15 -6.53 -2.24 -25.08
C CYS A 15 -5.44 -3.09 -25.72
N ILE A 16 -4.80 -2.55 -26.77
CA ILE A 16 -3.59 -3.10 -27.39
C ILE A 16 -2.45 -2.11 -27.13
N ILE A 17 -1.29 -2.61 -26.67
CA ILE A 17 -0.12 -1.76 -26.45
C ILE A 17 1.02 -2.19 -27.36
N ILE A 18 1.45 -1.26 -28.23
CA ILE A 18 2.56 -1.47 -29.14
C ILE A 18 3.83 -0.98 -28.46
N THR A 19 4.82 -1.86 -28.35
CA THR A 19 6.09 -1.58 -27.67
C THR A 19 7.20 -1.20 -28.64
N LYS A 20 8.34 -0.73 -28.10
CA LYS A 20 9.56 -0.34 -28.86
C LYS A 20 9.34 0.76 -29.90
N GLY A 21 8.28 1.55 -29.76
CA GLY A 21 7.95 2.59 -30.75
C GLY A 21 7.64 2.06 -32.15
N LEU A 22 7.24 0.79 -32.28
CA LEU A 22 6.87 0.22 -33.56
C LEU A 22 5.57 0.83 -34.07
N THR A 23 5.42 0.87 -35.39
CA THR A 23 4.17 1.28 -36.03
C THR A 23 3.19 0.13 -36.11
N PHE A 24 1.92 0.43 -35.85
CA PHE A 24 0.86 -0.56 -35.98
C PHE A 24 0.47 -0.73 -37.47
N PRO A 25 0.28 -1.96 -37.95
CA PRO A 25 -0.13 -2.18 -39.32
C PRO A 25 -1.51 -1.57 -39.61
N PRO A 26 -1.68 -0.75 -40.68
CA PRO A 26 -2.95 -0.08 -40.97
C PRO A 26 -4.18 -1.00 -41.06
N ALA A 27 -3.99 -2.21 -41.59
CA ALA A 27 -5.06 -3.19 -41.68
C ALA A 27 -5.57 -3.68 -40.29
N LEU A 28 -4.71 -3.71 -39.28
CA LEU A 28 -5.08 -4.06 -37.90
C LEU A 28 -5.65 -2.86 -37.15
N GLU A 29 -5.19 -1.66 -37.48
CA GLU A 29 -5.73 -0.40 -36.94
C GLU A 29 -7.20 -0.23 -37.31
N TYR A 30 -7.51 -0.45 -38.57
CA TYR A 30 -8.90 -0.45 -39.04
C TYR A 30 -9.79 -1.43 -38.26
N LEU A 31 -9.29 -2.66 -38.06
CA LEU A 31 -10.02 -3.68 -37.29
C LEU A 31 -10.20 -3.31 -35.81
N ALA A 32 -9.19 -2.72 -35.18
CA ALA A 32 -9.27 -2.29 -33.80
C ALA A 32 -10.28 -1.15 -33.62
N ASN A 33 -10.29 -0.19 -34.58
CA ASN A 33 -11.25 0.91 -34.58
C ASN A 33 -12.69 0.41 -34.77
N ASP A 34 -12.92 -0.54 -35.64
CA ASP A 34 -14.24 -1.15 -35.86
C ASP A 34 -14.77 -1.84 -34.59
N LEU A 35 -13.88 -2.46 -33.84
CA LEU A 35 -14.19 -3.13 -32.57
C LEU A 35 -14.07 -2.22 -31.33
N GLN A 36 -13.79 -0.94 -31.54
CA GLN A 36 -13.61 0.06 -30.48
C GLN A 36 -12.55 -0.30 -29.43
N ILE A 37 -11.47 -1.00 -29.85
CA ILE A 37 -10.36 -1.39 -28.98
C ILE A 37 -9.28 -0.30 -29.03
N PRO A 38 -8.97 0.38 -27.92
CA PRO A 38 -7.93 1.41 -27.87
C PRO A 38 -6.54 0.84 -28.21
N ILE A 39 -5.77 1.58 -29.03
CA ILE A 39 -4.38 1.26 -29.35
C ILE A 39 -3.50 2.31 -28.68
N LEU A 40 -2.57 1.84 -27.84
CA LEU A 40 -1.58 2.65 -27.15
C LEU A 40 -0.19 2.35 -27.72
N SER A 41 0.69 3.34 -27.71
CA SER A 41 2.09 3.18 -28.12
C SER A 41 3.05 3.49 -26.97
N SER A 42 4.10 2.67 -26.85
CA SER A 42 5.15 2.85 -25.84
C SER A 42 6.53 2.67 -26.50
N ARG A 43 7.50 3.50 -26.09
CA ARG A 43 8.90 3.35 -26.49
C ARG A 43 9.64 2.27 -25.70
N LEU A 44 9.07 1.81 -24.59
CA LEU A 44 9.66 0.77 -23.76
C LEU A 44 9.73 -0.56 -24.50
N SER A 45 10.69 -1.41 -24.14
CA SER A 45 10.68 -2.80 -24.54
C SER A 45 9.49 -3.52 -23.91
N THR A 46 9.05 -4.62 -24.51
CA THR A 46 7.92 -5.40 -24.00
C THR A 46 8.11 -5.84 -22.56
N ASN A 47 9.32 -6.30 -22.20
CA ASN A 47 9.62 -6.74 -20.84
C ASN A 47 9.56 -5.58 -19.84
N GLN A 48 10.13 -4.41 -20.19
CA GLN A 48 10.06 -3.23 -19.33
C GLN A 48 8.62 -2.77 -19.12
N LEU A 49 7.82 -2.75 -20.18
CA LEU A 49 6.41 -2.37 -20.07
C LEU A 49 5.64 -3.36 -19.20
N ILE A 50 5.81 -4.67 -19.41
CA ILE A 50 5.16 -5.70 -18.59
C ILE A 50 5.52 -5.51 -17.12
N GLN A 51 6.80 -5.34 -16.78
CA GLN A 51 7.23 -5.15 -15.40
C GLN A 51 6.60 -3.91 -14.76
N GLN A 52 6.61 -2.77 -15.47
CA GLN A 52 6.03 -1.53 -14.95
C GLN A 52 4.51 -1.63 -14.79
N LEU A 53 3.84 -2.19 -15.79
CA LEU A 53 2.39 -2.33 -15.78
C LEU A 53 1.93 -3.33 -14.69
N THR A 54 2.61 -4.47 -14.58
CA THR A 54 2.32 -5.46 -13.52
C THR A 54 2.43 -4.82 -12.15
N ARG A 55 3.53 -4.10 -11.86
CA ARG A 55 3.71 -3.43 -10.57
C ARG A 55 2.61 -2.40 -10.31
N TYR A 56 2.28 -1.60 -11.32
CA TYR A 56 1.22 -0.59 -11.21
C TYR A 56 -0.15 -1.24 -10.94
N LEU A 57 -0.49 -2.30 -11.66
CA LEU A 57 -1.76 -3.00 -11.50
C LEU A 57 -1.84 -3.73 -10.15
N GLN A 58 -0.76 -4.40 -9.73
CA GLN A 58 -0.67 -5.03 -8.41
C GLN A 58 -0.92 -4.00 -7.30
N TYR A 59 -0.30 -2.82 -7.38
CA TYR A 59 -0.51 -1.75 -6.42
C TYR A 59 -1.93 -1.18 -6.46
N THR A 60 -2.49 -0.97 -7.66
CA THR A 60 -3.80 -0.35 -7.88
C THR A 60 -4.95 -1.28 -7.46
N PHE A 61 -4.82 -2.58 -7.75
CA PHE A 61 -5.84 -3.59 -7.44
C PHE A 61 -5.53 -4.40 -6.17
N ALA A 62 -4.51 -4.01 -5.41
CA ALA A 62 -4.20 -4.66 -4.14
C ALA A 62 -5.42 -4.63 -3.21
N MET A 63 -5.69 -5.76 -2.57
CA MET A 63 -6.68 -5.77 -1.49
C MET A 63 -6.25 -4.82 -0.39
N GLU A 64 -7.16 -3.95 0.01
CA GLU A 64 -6.93 -2.92 1.02
C GLU A 64 -7.94 -3.06 2.15
N LYS A 65 -7.47 -2.93 3.37
CA LYS A 65 -8.31 -2.90 4.57
C LYS A 65 -7.82 -1.80 5.51
N THR A 66 -8.77 -1.03 6.02
CA THR A 66 -8.49 -0.03 7.05
C THR A 66 -8.86 -0.58 8.43
N VAL A 67 -7.97 -0.39 9.41
CA VAL A 67 -8.13 -0.86 10.79
C VAL A 67 -7.81 0.24 11.79
N HIS A 68 -8.47 0.20 12.96
CA HIS A 68 -8.11 1.05 14.09
C HIS A 68 -6.95 0.42 14.87
N ALA A 69 -5.76 0.95 14.65
CA ALA A 69 -4.52 0.44 15.22
C ALA A 69 -3.43 1.51 15.18
N THR A 70 -2.34 1.27 15.91
CA THR A 70 -1.09 2.03 15.80
C THR A 70 -0.05 1.14 15.15
N LEU A 71 0.63 1.63 14.12
CA LEU A 71 1.72 0.90 13.44
C LEU A 71 3.06 1.58 13.76
N ILE A 72 3.99 0.80 14.27
CA ILE A 72 5.32 1.25 14.68
C ILE A 72 6.41 0.30 14.17
N GLU A 73 7.58 0.83 13.85
CA GLU A 73 8.78 0.05 13.55
C GLU A 73 9.64 -0.08 14.81
N VAL A 74 9.86 -1.31 15.27
CA VAL A 74 10.67 -1.64 16.44
C VAL A 74 11.79 -2.59 16.02
N PHE A 75 13.05 -2.18 16.14
CA PHE A 75 14.22 -2.93 15.69
C PHE A 75 14.14 -3.44 14.25
N GLY A 76 13.54 -2.63 13.37
CA GLY A 76 13.36 -2.99 11.97
C GLY A 76 12.13 -3.85 11.67
N LEU A 77 11.37 -4.29 12.66
CA LEU A 77 10.13 -5.05 12.53
C LEU A 77 8.92 -4.11 12.60
N GLY A 78 7.94 -4.32 11.74
CA GLY A 78 6.67 -3.60 11.79
C GLY A 78 5.69 -4.27 12.73
N ILE A 79 5.30 -3.56 13.76
CA ILE A 79 4.38 -4.03 14.82
C ILE A 79 3.07 -3.26 14.73
N LEU A 80 1.98 -3.97 14.52
CA LEU A 80 0.62 -3.44 14.55
C LEU A 80 0.05 -3.59 15.96
N LEU A 81 -0.05 -2.48 16.69
CA LEU A 81 -0.69 -2.46 18.02
C LEU A 81 -2.19 -2.30 17.83
N SER A 82 -2.95 -3.31 18.24
CA SER A 82 -4.41 -3.34 18.24
C SER A 82 -4.98 -3.39 19.66
N GLY A 83 -6.29 -3.29 19.80
CA GLY A 83 -6.99 -3.33 21.08
C GLY A 83 -8.05 -2.23 21.20
N LYS A 84 -8.85 -2.26 22.25
CA LYS A 84 -9.96 -1.32 22.49
C LYS A 84 -9.48 0.13 22.48
N SER A 85 -10.38 1.04 22.10
CA SER A 85 -10.10 2.48 22.22
C SER A 85 -9.80 2.83 23.69
N GLY A 86 -8.76 3.65 23.89
CA GLY A 86 -8.33 4.09 25.22
C GLY A 86 -7.54 3.06 26.04
N ILE A 87 -7.12 1.91 25.45
CA ILE A 87 -6.31 0.89 26.15
C ILE A 87 -4.84 1.31 26.35
N GLY A 88 -4.37 2.36 25.67
CA GLY A 88 -2.98 2.82 25.79
C GLY A 88 -2.11 2.54 24.56
N LYS A 89 -2.69 2.30 23.38
CA LYS A 89 -1.92 2.04 22.14
C LYS A 89 -0.99 3.20 21.78
N SER A 90 -1.53 4.41 21.73
CA SER A 90 -0.77 5.61 21.38
C SER A 90 0.28 5.94 22.44
N GLU A 91 -0.03 5.77 23.71
CA GLU A 91 0.91 5.99 24.82
C GLU A 91 2.06 4.98 24.78
N CYS A 92 1.77 3.68 24.51
CA CYS A 92 2.78 2.65 24.33
C CYS A 92 3.69 2.97 23.13
N ALA A 93 3.10 3.37 22.00
CA ALA A 93 3.85 3.76 20.82
C ALA A 93 4.74 5.00 21.08
N LEU A 94 4.23 5.99 21.83
CA LEU A 94 5.00 7.19 22.19
C LEU A 94 6.23 6.82 23.03
N ASP A 95 6.10 5.92 24.01
CA ASP A 95 7.23 5.44 24.81
C ASP A 95 8.27 4.73 23.92
N LEU A 96 7.84 3.90 22.98
CA LEU A 96 8.72 3.25 22.01
C LEU A 96 9.44 4.26 21.09
N ILE A 97 8.75 5.31 20.63
CA ILE A 97 9.35 6.40 19.84
C ILE A 97 10.42 7.11 20.66
N HIS A 98 10.14 7.40 21.92
CA HIS A 98 11.09 8.03 22.83
C HIS A 98 12.36 7.16 23.04
N ARG A 99 12.21 5.83 23.01
CA ARG A 99 13.31 4.85 23.06
C ARG A 99 14.04 4.66 21.74
N GLY A 100 13.66 5.36 20.69
CA GLY A 100 14.40 5.35 19.44
C GLY A 100 13.74 4.62 18.28
N HIS A 101 12.52 4.12 18.44
CA HIS A 101 11.73 3.47 17.41
C HIS A 101 10.96 4.48 16.53
N SER A 102 10.34 4.03 15.43
CA SER A 102 9.74 4.95 14.45
C SER A 102 8.26 4.71 14.27
N LEU A 103 7.46 5.78 14.28
CA LEU A 103 6.03 5.75 13.98
C LEU A 103 5.79 5.59 12.48
N VAL A 104 4.85 4.74 12.10
CA VAL A 104 4.27 4.70 10.74
C VAL A 104 2.92 5.41 10.70
N GLY A 105 2.08 5.17 11.71
CA GLY A 105 0.79 5.83 11.84
C GLY A 105 0.09 5.48 13.14
N ASP A 106 -0.84 6.33 13.54
CA ASP A 106 -1.67 6.17 14.73
C ASP A 106 -3.14 6.29 14.38
N ASP A 107 -4.00 5.65 15.18
CA ASP A 107 -5.45 5.64 15.13
C ASP A 107 -6.03 4.86 13.92
N VAL A 108 -5.63 5.17 12.68
CA VAL A 108 -6.19 4.54 11.48
C VAL A 108 -5.07 4.12 10.53
N ILE A 109 -4.93 2.82 10.31
CA ILE A 109 -3.92 2.22 9.44
C ILE A 109 -4.60 1.58 8.23
N THR A 110 -4.15 1.94 7.04
CA THR A 110 -4.49 1.26 5.81
C THR A 110 -3.48 0.15 5.56
N ILE A 111 -3.97 -1.07 5.44
CA ILE A 111 -3.16 -2.28 5.18
C ILE A 111 -3.45 -2.74 3.76
N ARG A 112 -2.40 -2.95 2.96
CA ARG A 112 -2.46 -3.53 1.62
C ARG A 112 -1.70 -4.85 1.57
N TYR A 113 -2.23 -5.80 0.80
CA TYR A 113 -1.52 -7.03 0.48
C TYR A 113 -0.77 -6.86 -0.84
N LEU A 114 0.56 -6.78 -0.76
CA LEU A 114 1.48 -6.54 -1.88
C LEU A 114 2.63 -7.54 -1.81
N ASP A 115 2.91 -8.23 -2.91
CA ASP A 115 4.04 -9.17 -3.03
C ASP A 115 4.13 -10.15 -1.85
N GLU A 116 2.99 -10.77 -1.50
CA GLU A 116 2.85 -11.74 -0.39
C GLU A 116 3.10 -11.14 1.00
N GLN A 117 3.11 -9.82 1.13
CA GLN A 117 3.34 -9.11 2.38
C GLN A 117 2.19 -8.16 2.72
N LEU A 118 1.95 -7.95 4.00
CA LEU A 118 1.04 -6.94 4.49
C LEU A 118 1.81 -5.63 4.69
N VAL A 119 1.50 -4.62 3.90
CA VAL A 119 2.12 -3.29 3.98
C VAL A 119 1.15 -2.32 4.61
N GLY A 120 1.53 -1.77 5.76
CA GLY A 120 0.74 -0.77 6.48
C GLY A 120 1.26 0.65 6.26
N LYS A 121 0.33 1.60 6.15
CA LYS A 121 0.60 3.04 6.15
C LYS A 121 -0.47 3.79 6.93
N SER A 122 -0.18 5.01 7.36
CA SER A 122 -1.22 5.89 7.91
C SER A 122 -2.31 6.14 6.87
N ALA A 123 -3.57 6.08 7.27
CA ALA A 123 -4.69 6.46 6.42
C ALA A 123 -4.81 7.99 6.27
N ARG A 124 -4.13 8.76 7.11
CA ARG A 124 -4.11 10.24 7.09
C ARG A 124 -2.90 10.72 6.29
N ASP A 125 -3.13 11.52 5.26
CA ASP A 125 -2.06 12.04 4.37
C ASP A 125 -1.30 13.26 4.93
N PHE A 126 -1.69 13.80 6.10
CA PHE A 126 -1.13 15.06 6.61
C PHE A 126 -0.21 14.88 7.82
N GLY A 127 0.83 14.08 7.65
CA GLY A 127 1.92 13.99 8.61
C GLY A 127 1.70 12.94 9.71
N HIS A 128 2.71 12.80 10.55
CA HIS A 128 2.76 11.79 11.59
C HIS A 128 2.24 12.37 12.92
N PHE A 129 0.91 12.47 13.04
CA PHE A 129 0.25 12.95 14.25
C PHE A 129 -0.20 11.75 15.10
N MET A 130 -0.12 11.94 16.41
CA MET A 130 -0.67 11.04 17.42
C MET A 130 -1.62 11.82 18.33
N GLU A 131 -2.71 11.19 18.74
CA GLU A 131 -3.59 11.73 19.77
C GLU A 131 -3.24 11.11 21.13
N ILE A 132 -2.78 11.95 22.04
CA ILE A 132 -2.42 11.55 23.40
C ILE A 132 -3.46 12.08 24.37
N ARG A 133 -4.08 11.20 25.14
CA ARG A 133 -5.11 11.55 26.11
C ARG A 133 -4.57 12.58 27.12
N GLY A 134 -5.30 13.67 27.32
CA GLY A 134 -4.94 14.76 28.23
C GLY A 134 -3.93 15.76 27.68
N VAL A 135 -3.31 15.49 26.53
CA VAL A 135 -2.36 16.40 25.87
C VAL A 135 -2.93 16.95 24.55
N GLY A 136 -3.66 16.10 23.80
CA GLY A 136 -4.16 16.42 22.45
C GLY A 136 -3.29 15.87 21.35
N PHE A 137 -3.30 16.53 20.17
CA PHE A 137 -2.52 16.08 19.01
C PHE A 137 -1.08 16.56 19.09
N ILE A 138 -0.13 15.61 18.96
CA ILE A 138 1.29 15.87 18.82
C ILE A 138 1.78 15.50 17.43
N ASN A 139 2.74 16.26 16.91
CA ASN A 139 3.41 15.93 15.64
C ASN A 139 4.75 15.26 15.96
N VAL A 140 4.83 13.95 15.71
CA VAL A 140 6.00 13.12 16.04
C VAL A 140 7.24 13.56 15.26
N GLU A 141 7.11 13.87 13.97
CA GLU A 141 8.22 14.32 13.15
C GLU A 141 8.83 15.62 13.66
N ARG A 142 8.01 16.59 14.09
CA ARG A 142 8.49 17.85 14.63
C ARG A 142 9.10 17.73 16.02
N MET A 143 8.61 16.80 16.83
CA MET A 143 9.09 16.62 18.22
C MET A 143 10.34 15.75 18.31
N PHE A 144 10.42 14.70 17.48
CA PHE A 144 11.45 13.67 17.63
C PHE A 144 12.37 13.54 16.40
N GLY A 145 12.09 14.26 15.32
CA GLY A 145 12.88 14.23 14.09
C GLY A 145 12.32 13.29 13.02
N ILE A 146 12.74 13.52 11.76
CA ILE A 146 12.30 12.76 10.57
C ILE A 146 12.70 11.29 10.65
N GLU A 147 13.78 10.97 11.36
CA GLU A 147 14.24 9.60 11.56
C GLU A 147 13.30 8.75 12.43
N ARG A 148 12.37 9.39 13.15
CA ARG A 148 11.36 8.74 14.01
C ARG A 148 10.03 8.49 13.31
N VAL A 149 9.97 8.69 12.00
CA VAL A 149 8.76 8.45 11.23
C VAL A 149 9.05 7.65 9.97
N ARG A 150 8.06 6.87 9.52
CA ARG A 150 8.09 6.08 8.29
C ARG A 150 6.80 6.29 7.53
N LYS A 151 6.86 6.37 6.21
CA LYS A 151 5.67 6.50 5.35
C LYS A 151 4.85 5.22 5.31
N GLN A 152 5.52 4.07 5.33
CA GLN A 152 4.92 2.74 5.32
C GLN A 152 5.91 1.71 5.87
N LYS A 153 5.40 0.56 6.29
CA LYS A 153 6.20 -0.57 6.80
C LYS A 153 5.46 -1.89 6.57
N ASN A 154 6.19 -2.95 6.27
CA ASN A 154 5.64 -4.30 6.33
C ASN A 154 5.23 -4.62 7.76
N ILE A 155 4.08 -5.28 7.92
CA ILE A 155 3.58 -5.71 9.22
C ILE A 155 4.09 -7.13 9.45
N ASP A 156 5.01 -7.26 10.40
CA ASP A 156 5.62 -8.55 10.77
C ASP A 156 4.84 -9.21 11.91
N PHE A 157 4.32 -8.42 12.85
CA PHE A 157 3.56 -8.89 14.00
C PHE A 157 2.36 -8.01 14.29
N GLN A 158 1.31 -8.64 14.84
CA GLN A 158 0.23 -7.94 15.51
C GLN A 158 0.29 -8.23 17.01
N ILE A 159 0.22 -7.18 17.82
CA ILE A 159 0.13 -7.26 19.28
C ILE A 159 -1.21 -6.67 19.68
N GLU A 160 -2.04 -7.46 20.35
CA GLU A 160 -3.30 -6.97 20.88
C GLU A 160 -3.13 -6.59 22.35
N LEU A 161 -3.40 -5.32 22.66
CA LEU A 161 -3.44 -4.85 24.04
C LEU A 161 -4.79 -5.15 24.64
N MET A 162 -4.79 -5.85 25.79
CA MET A 162 -6.00 -6.21 26.52
C MET A 162 -5.93 -5.71 27.96
N PRO A 163 -7.08 -5.43 28.61
CA PRO A 163 -7.09 -5.13 30.03
C PRO A 163 -6.54 -6.32 30.82
N TRP A 164 -5.79 -6.05 31.87
CA TRP A 164 -5.32 -7.10 32.77
C TRP A 164 -6.51 -7.86 33.38
N ALA A 165 -6.44 -9.19 33.40
CA ALA A 165 -7.38 -10.05 34.11
C ALA A 165 -6.60 -11.13 34.87
N GLU A 166 -7.00 -11.42 36.10
CA GLU A 166 -6.30 -12.37 36.99
C GLU A 166 -6.26 -13.81 36.47
N ASN A 167 -7.14 -14.18 35.50
CA ASN A 167 -7.27 -15.55 34.96
C ASN A 167 -6.78 -15.63 33.49
N MET A 168 -5.86 -14.78 33.05
CA MET A 168 -5.24 -14.92 31.74
C MET A 168 -4.15 -16.01 31.79
N ASP A 169 -4.36 -17.11 31.07
CA ASP A 169 -3.30 -18.06 30.74
C ASP A 169 -2.32 -17.37 29.75
N TYR A 170 -1.02 -17.42 30.05
CA TYR A 170 0.08 -16.91 29.23
C TYR A 170 0.53 -17.95 28.23
#